data_aa96955dd66c151043d3877c349f832b
#
_entry.id   aa96955dd66c151043d3877c349f832b
#
_cell.length_a   1.000
_cell.length_b   1.000
_cell.length_c   1.000
_cell.angle_alpha   90.00
_cell.angle_beta   90.00
_cell.angle_gamma   90.00
#
_symmetry.space_group_name_H-M   'P 1'
#
loop_
_entity.id
_entity.type
_entity.pdbx_description
1 polymer ?
#
loop_
_entity_poly.entity_id
_entity_poly.type
_entity_poly.pdbx_seq_one_letter_code
_entity_poly.pdbx_strand_id
1 'polypeptide(L)'
;MAGYSWEEKKNNDGFGLSVEGYYNDDLKWYNMSYAQTILGVQNSVQSGYVENIRNISFYGRANYSFDDRYMLQATVRRDGSSVFGKNNRWGTFPSVSAAWNITEENFMKNQNFFSNLKLRAGYGISGNAMGFDVYSSYATYGASGTFVYDGKTYRTYGATKNANPDLKWESTGMLNIGLDFGFLKNRINGTLEVYHKKTKDLIWSYPVPTTKYIYSWLDANVGEMTNKGIELTVNIDAIRTKNFNWMTSINLSHNKNTVDKMQNEQYNTTNLTQGDPMVAGVSANGWTQRIIEGEPIGTFYTYQYAGTVNGRSEYYVLDENGNRTGETTNNPGLKDRSITGCAQPKLNAGWNNSFSYKNWNLNAFITGVFGNDVYNGPRAHYNSAQMFSDGKNVLKEFLTFPAGDASGSLPSDRWIEKGTYIRLQSLSLSYTFRNCFNDWIQDLTLYGTANNLVTISNYKGLDPEVNLGGIDPGIDYRWSRYPHTRTFMVGVKINFGGSKSKKAAATTKYVDREVIKEVPVVKEVVKEVPGKDKEVLVQNTYIVTFPVNSSEISNVNELAGIPKGANVEVVAYASPEGNTDANQKLSQERADAVAKYLQDKGVNVTRIVAKGADTNHANRIAIVTVK
;
A
#
# COMPACT_ATOMS: atom_id res chain seq x y z
N MET A 1 20.35 8.04 19.94
CA MET A 1 20.25 8.43 18.51
C MET A 1 19.41 9.67 18.39
N ALA A 2 19.86 10.67 17.62
CA ALA A 2 19.06 11.84 17.26
C ALA A 2 19.17 12.06 15.75
N GLY A 3 18.13 12.60 15.13
CA GLY A 3 18.12 12.79 13.70
C GLY A 3 17.19 13.90 13.25
N TYR A 4 17.42 14.33 12.03
CA TYR A 4 16.66 15.32 11.29
C TYR A 4 16.31 14.73 9.93
N SER A 5 15.11 14.98 9.44
CA SER A 5 14.74 14.68 8.05
C SER A 5 13.97 15.83 7.42
N TRP A 6 14.22 16.04 6.14
CA TRP A 6 13.49 16.97 5.29
C TRP A 6 13.03 16.21 4.06
N GLU A 7 11.78 16.37 3.71
CA GLU A 7 11.16 15.74 2.56
C GLU A 7 10.38 16.79 1.77
N GLU A 8 10.54 16.77 0.46
CA GLU A 8 9.73 17.55 -0.46
C GLU A 8 9.07 16.62 -1.47
N LYS A 9 7.76 16.52 -1.41
CA LYS A 9 6.95 15.82 -2.41
C LYS A 9 6.58 16.81 -3.50
N LYS A 10 7.19 16.64 -4.67
CA LYS A 10 6.85 17.41 -5.86
C LYS A 10 5.56 16.87 -6.47
N ASN A 11 4.60 17.77 -6.65
CA ASN A 11 3.41 17.46 -7.41
C ASN A 11 3.73 17.69 -8.89
N ASN A 12 3.32 16.74 -9.74
CA ASN A 12 3.49 16.93 -11.17
C ASN A 12 2.46 17.93 -11.68
N ASP A 13 2.95 18.95 -12.37
CA ASP A 13 2.10 19.81 -13.18
C ASP A 13 1.57 18.95 -14.33
N GLY A 14 0.29 18.58 -14.24
CA GLY A 14 -0.33 17.73 -15.23
C GLY A 14 -0.76 18.54 -16.44
N PHE A 15 -0.46 18.05 -17.64
CA PHE A 15 -1.13 18.45 -18.86
C PHE A 15 -1.93 17.26 -19.38
N GLY A 16 -3.20 17.47 -19.62
CA GLY A 16 -4.09 16.47 -20.20
C GLY A 16 -4.89 17.06 -21.35
N LEU A 17 -5.09 16.27 -22.40
CA LEU A 17 -5.97 16.56 -23.51
C LEU A 17 -6.91 15.36 -23.70
N SER A 18 -8.23 15.63 -23.72
CA SER A 18 -9.25 14.63 -24.03
C SER A 18 -9.87 14.91 -25.39
N VAL A 19 -9.90 13.90 -26.23
CA VAL A 19 -10.48 13.96 -27.57
C VAL A 19 -11.38 12.73 -27.80
N GLU A 20 -12.35 12.87 -28.70
CA GLU A 20 -13.24 11.75 -29.04
C GLU A 20 -13.54 11.71 -30.56
N GLY A 21 -14.16 10.63 -30.99
CA GLY A 21 -14.57 10.47 -32.38
C GLY A 21 -13.42 10.13 -33.30
N TYR A 22 -12.54 9.21 -32.91
CA TYR A 22 -11.55 8.65 -33.81
C TYR A 22 -12.23 7.88 -34.94
N TYR A 23 -11.67 8.05 -36.13
CA TYR A 23 -12.12 7.27 -37.29
C TYR A 23 -11.85 5.77 -37.15
N ASN A 24 -10.80 5.41 -36.41
CA ASN A 24 -10.35 4.05 -36.20
C ASN A 24 -9.68 3.95 -34.82
N ASP A 25 -10.04 2.94 -34.03
CA ASP A 25 -9.47 2.66 -32.70
C ASP A 25 -7.98 2.27 -32.74
N ASP A 26 -7.46 1.86 -33.90
CA ASP A 26 -6.03 1.55 -34.08
C ASP A 26 -5.13 2.77 -33.89
N LEU A 27 -5.66 3.99 -34.09
CA LEU A 27 -4.93 5.24 -33.89
C LEU A 27 -4.64 5.53 -32.41
N LYS A 28 -5.48 5.03 -31.49
CA LYS A 28 -5.34 5.20 -30.05
C LYS A 28 -4.97 6.65 -29.68
N TRP A 29 -3.96 6.79 -28.80
CA TRP A 29 -3.42 8.08 -28.39
C TRP A 29 -2.24 8.58 -29.26
N TYR A 30 -1.85 7.82 -30.28
CA TYR A 30 -0.66 8.13 -31.09
C TYR A 30 -0.79 9.44 -31.89
N ASN A 31 -2.00 9.79 -32.31
CA ASN A 31 -2.24 11.04 -32.99
C ASN A 31 -3.64 11.59 -32.70
N MET A 32 -3.71 12.44 -31.69
CA MET A 32 -4.98 13.06 -31.25
C MET A 32 -5.55 14.04 -32.28
N SER A 33 -4.76 14.51 -33.25
CA SER A 33 -5.24 15.43 -34.28
C SER A 33 -6.23 14.80 -35.26
N TYR A 34 -6.32 13.47 -35.29
CA TYR A 34 -7.28 12.74 -36.12
C TYR A 34 -8.64 12.54 -35.44
N ALA A 35 -8.80 12.98 -34.21
CA ALA A 35 -10.11 12.97 -33.54
C ALA A 35 -11.04 14.01 -34.17
N GLN A 36 -12.32 13.65 -34.31
CA GLN A 36 -13.33 14.55 -34.91
C GLN A 36 -13.71 15.70 -33.97
N THR A 37 -13.61 15.46 -32.67
CA THR A 37 -14.03 16.44 -31.67
C THR A 37 -13.03 16.51 -30.53
N ILE A 38 -12.59 17.73 -30.22
CA ILE A 38 -11.96 18.03 -28.93
C ILE A 38 -13.12 18.30 -27.97
N LEU A 39 -13.32 17.40 -27.00
CA LEU A 39 -14.38 17.50 -26.01
C LEU A 39 -14.31 18.83 -25.28
N GLY A 40 -15.27 19.69 -25.52
CA GLY A 40 -15.47 21.04 -24.96
C GLY A 40 -14.20 21.66 -24.38
N VAL A 41 -13.65 22.68 -25.02
CA VAL A 41 -12.34 23.28 -24.69
C VAL A 41 -12.05 23.47 -23.19
N GLN A 42 -13.09 23.57 -22.37
CA GLN A 42 -12.99 23.76 -20.93
C GLN A 42 -12.67 22.46 -20.15
N ASN A 43 -13.09 21.32 -20.67
CA ASN A 43 -12.93 20.01 -19.99
C ASN A 43 -11.88 19.11 -20.67
N SER A 44 -11.50 19.43 -21.88
CA SER A 44 -10.55 18.61 -22.68
C SER A 44 -9.10 18.98 -22.44
N VAL A 45 -8.81 20.24 -22.10
CA VAL A 45 -7.45 20.69 -21.78
C VAL A 45 -7.35 20.87 -20.26
N GLN A 46 -6.52 20.07 -19.64
CA GLN A 46 -6.22 20.17 -18.20
C GLN A 46 -4.75 20.53 -18.03
N SER A 47 -4.49 21.63 -17.38
CA SER A 47 -3.15 22.01 -16.94
C SER A 47 -3.26 22.69 -15.58
N GLY A 48 -2.28 22.48 -14.74
CA GLY A 48 -2.30 23.11 -13.42
C GLY A 48 -0.96 23.00 -12.72
N TYR A 49 -0.69 24.00 -11.92
CA TYR A 49 0.42 24.01 -10.96
C TYR A 49 -0.13 23.72 -9.59
N VAL A 50 0.50 22.80 -8.87
CA VAL A 50 0.22 22.50 -7.46
C VAL A 50 1.50 22.64 -6.65
N GLU A 51 1.46 23.46 -5.58
CA GLU A 51 2.59 23.69 -4.69
C GLU A 51 3.12 22.38 -4.10
N ASN A 52 4.43 22.31 -3.85
CA ASN A 52 5.05 21.13 -3.26
C ASN A 52 4.66 20.95 -1.78
N ILE A 53 4.46 19.71 -1.36
CA ILE A 53 4.30 19.38 0.06
C ILE A 53 5.69 19.27 0.68
N ARG A 54 5.91 19.99 1.78
CA ARG A 54 7.18 19.99 2.53
C ARG A 54 6.94 19.48 3.94
N ASN A 55 7.76 18.50 4.34
CA ASN A 55 7.75 17.90 5.66
C ASN A 55 9.14 18.06 6.30
N ILE A 56 9.16 18.44 7.56
CA ILE A 56 10.38 18.59 8.37
C ILE A 56 10.19 17.80 9.66
N SER A 57 11.19 17.02 10.05
CA SER A 57 11.10 16.18 11.24
C SER A 57 12.38 16.23 12.07
N PHE A 58 12.20 16.31 13.38
CA PHE A 58 13.26 16.10 14.37
C PHE A 58 12.89 14.92 15.25
N TYR A 59 13.85 14.04 15.53
CA TYR A 59 13.57 12.89 16.38
C TYR A 59 14.75 12.53 17.28
N GLY A 60 14.42 12.01 18.46
CA GLY A 60 15.34 11.43 19.40
C GLY A 60 14.88 10.05 19.83
N ARG A 61 15.81 9.10 19.98
CA ARG A 61 15.56 7.74 20.45
C ARG A 61 16.61 7.31 21.45
N ALA A 62 16.15 6.75 22.56
CA ALA A 62 16.98 6.08 23.55
C ALA A 62 16.58 4.60 23.63
N ASN A 63 17.57 3.72 23.59
CA ASN A 63 17.40 2.29 23.79
C ASN A 63 18.25 1.88 25.00
N TYR A 64 17.67 1.10 25.88
CA TYR A 64 18.35 0.54 27.04
C TYR A 64 18.10 -0.96 27.08
N SER A 65 19.16 -1.75 27.23
CA SER A 65 19.09 -3.20 27.43
C SER A 65 19.89 -3.54 28.68
N PHE A 66 19.28 -4.30 29.56
CA PHE A 66 19.92 -4.78 30.77
C PHE A 66 19.94 -6.31 30.77
N ASP A 67 21.14 -6.87 30.74
CA ASP A 67 21.43 -8.32 30.84
C ASP A 67 20.65 -9.18 29.85
N ASP A 68 20.35 -8.62 28.65
CA ASP A 68 19.51 -9.21 27.60
C ASP A 68 18.11 -9.67 28.08
N ARG A 69 17.74 -9.34 29.31
CA ARG A 69 16.45 -9.65 29.94
C ARG A 69 15.44 -8.54 29.81
N TYR A 70 15.85 -7.31 30.10
CA TYR A 70 14.94 -6.16 30.09
C TYR A 70 15.38 -5.16 29.03
N MET A 71 14.48 -4.81 28.16
CA MET A 71 14.70 -3.86 27.08
C MET A 71 13.69 -2.73 27.19
N LEU A 72 14.18 -1.48 27.10
CA LEU A 72 13.35 -0.28 27.11
C LEU A 72 13.75 0.59 25.92
N GLN A 73 12.75 1.07 25.19
CA GLN A 73 12.94 2.06 24.14
C GLN A 73 12.00 3.24 24.36
N ALA A 74 12.53 4.44 24.26
CA ALA A 74 11.76 5.68 24.23
C ALA A 74 12.12 6.47 22.98
N THR A 75 11.11 7.00 22.29
CA THR A 75 11.29 7.82 21.09
C THR A 75 10.39 9.04 21.20
N VAL A 76 10.90 10.21 20.82
CA VAL A 76 10.09 11.39 20.57
C VAL A 76 10.38 11.89 19.17
N ARG A 77 9.31 12.24 18.44
CA ARG A 77 9.40 12.81 17.10
C ARG A 77 8.53 14.07 17.03
N ARG A 78 9.08 15.12 16.44
CA ARG A 78 8.37 16.36 16.18
C ARG A 78 8.39 16.62 14.68
N ASP A 79 7.20 16.63 14.08
CA ASP A 79 7.01 16.74 12.63
C ASP A 79 6.25 18.00 12.28
N GLY A 80 6.71 18.72 11.27
CA GLY A 80 6.04 19.86 10.67
C GLY A 80 5.66 19.56 9.23
N SER A 81 4.44 19.93 8.80
CA SER A 81 3.97 19.75 7.43
C SER A 81 3.31 21.01 6.89
N SER A 82 3.55 21.29 5.59
CA SER A 82 2.96 22.44 4.90
C SER A 82 1.46 22.29 4.59
N VAL A 83 0.88 21.09 4.71
CA VAL A 83 -0.55 20.83 4.45
C VAL A 83 -1.47 21.35 5.53
N PHE A 84 -0.97 21.49 6.76
CA PHE A 84 -1.78 21.92 7.88
C PHE A 84 -1.82 23.44 8.07
N GLY A 85 -2.85 23.90 8.75
CA GLY A 85 -3.07 25.30 9.06
C GLY A 85 -1.90 25.92 9.84
N LYS A 86 -1.68 27.23 9.67
CA LYS A 86 -0.54 27.95 10.26
C LYS A 86 -0.41 27.77 11.78
N ASN A 87 -1.53 27.51 12.48
CA ASN A 87 -1.57 27.35 13.91
C ASN A 87 -1.15 25.95 14.38
N ASN A 88 -1.24 24.92 13.51
CA ASN A 88 -1.08 23.51 13.87
C ASN A 88 -0.15 22.73 12.92
N ARG A 89 0.81 23.39 12.28
CA ARG A 89 1.76 22.74 11.36
C ARG A 89 2.61 21.67 12.03
N TRP A 90 2.86 21.81 13.33
CA TRP A 90 3.75 20.95 14.10
C TRP A 90 2.99 19.98 15.00
N GLY A 91 3.27 18.68 14.85
CA GLY A 91 2.84 17.62 15.74
C GLY A 91 4.00 17.04 16.56
N THR A 92 3.72 16.53 17.75
CA THR A 92 4.72 15.84 18.60
C THR A 92 4.21 14.44 18.92
N PHE A 93 5.02 13.43 18.61
CA PHE A 93 4.65 12.03 18.62
C PHE A 93 5.62 11.22 19.50
N PRO A 94 5.31 11.06 20.80
CA PRO A 94 6.09 10.23 21.71
C PRO A 94 5.72 8.76 21.57
N SER A 95 6.68 7.87 21.87
CA SER A 95 6.44 6.44 22.05
C SER A 95 7.38 5.83 23.07
N VAL A 96 6.89 4.82 23.77
CA VAL A 96 7.65 4.02 24.72
C VAL A 96 7.31 2.55 24.53
N SER A 97 8.31 1.67 24.59
CA SER A 97 8.10 0.22 24.58
C SER A 97 9.07 -0.46 25.53
N ALA A 98 8.59 -1.54 26.14
CA ALA A 98 9.36 -2.41 26.99
C ALA A 98 9.24 -3.85 26.53
N ALA A 99 10.30 -4.63 26.73
CA ALA A 99 10.30 -6.06 26.49
C ALA A 99 11.02 -6.77 27.63
N TRP A 100 10.43 -7.91 28.04
CA TRP A 100 10.97 -8.80 29.05
C TRP A 100 11.23 -10.17 28.42
N ASN A 101 12.49 -10.54 28.34
CA ASN A 101 12.91 -11.84 27.85
C ASN A 101 12.89 -12.84 29.04
N ILE A 102 11.74 -13.47 29.25
CA ILE A 102 11.45 -14.34 30.39
C ILE A 102 12.37 -15.57 30.37
N THR A 103 12.75 -16.06 29.18
CA THR A 103 13.65 -17.22 29.06
C THR A 103 15.04 -16.99 29.62
N GLU A 104 15.49 -15.76 29.70
CA GLU A 104 16.82 -15.42 30.28
C GLU A 104 16.81 -15.31 31.81
N GLU A 105 15.64 -15.44 32.45
CA GLU A 105 15.53 -15.41 33.90
C GLU A 105 16.08 -16.68 34.57
N ASN A 106 16.64 -16.51 35.77
CA ASN A 106 17.26 -17.61 36.50
C ASN A 106 16.28 -18.78 36.78
N PHE A 107 14.99 -18.47 37.03
CA PHE A 107 13.97 -19.48 37.27
C PHE A 107 13.60 -20.26 36.00
N MET A 108 13.93 -19.75 34.82
CA MET A 108 13.69 -20.41 33.53
C MET A 108 14.85 -21.26 33.03
N LYS A 109 16.05 -21.12 33.60
CA LYS A 109 17.26 -21.82 33.12
C LYS A 109 17.21 -23.34 33.22
N ASN A 110 16.45 -23.87 34.17
CA ASN A 110 16.35 -25.31 34.42
C ASN A 110 15.16 -26.01 33.74
N GLN A 111 14.39 -25.27 32.93
CA GLN A 111 13.28 -25.83 32.17
C GLN A 111 13.66 -26.02 30.68
N ASN A 112 13.08 -27.04 30.04
CA ASN A 112 13.33 -27.37 28.62
C ASN A 112 12.07 -27.26 27.75
N PHE A 113 10.97 -26.78 28.30
CA PHE A 113 9.70 -26.67 27.59
C PHE A 113 9.69 -25.45 26.67
N PHE A 114 10.02 -24.26 27.22
CA PHE A 114 10.13 -23.05 26.44
C PHE A 114 11.54 -22.88 25.89
N SER A 115 11.65 -22.67 24.58
CA SER A 115 12.91 -22.29 23.91
C SER A 115 13.03 -20.79 23.76
N ASN A 116 11.90 -20.08 23.77
CA ASN A 116 11.79 -18.64 23.78
C ASN A 116 10.47 -18.25 24.46
N LEU A 117 10.52 -17.26 25.34
CA LEU A 117 9.35 -16.65 25.93
C LEU A 117 9.66 -15.19 26.23
N LYS A 118 9.05 -14.28 25.48
CA LYS A 118 9.31 -12.85 25.58
C LYS A 118 7.99 -12.08 25.58
N LEU A 119 7.78 -11.27 26.61
CA LEU A 119 6.65 -10.36 26.70
C LEU A 119 7.06 -8.98 26.22
N ARG A 120 6.21 -8.35 25.39
CA ARG A 120 6.41 -6.99 24.89
C ARG A 120 5.18 -6.16 25.18
N ALA A 121 5.39 -4.89 25.53
CA ALA A 121 4.35 -3.89 25.64
C ALA A 121 4.84 -2.56 25.10
N GLY A 122 4.00 -1.85 24.37
CA GLY A 122 4.35 -0.56 23.79
C GLY A 122 3.14 0.35 23.68
N TYR A 123 3.37 1.63 23.94
CA TYR A 123 2.40 2.68 23.64
C TYR A 123 3.08 3.78 22.85
N GLY A 124 2.40 4.25 21.81
CA GLY A 124 2.92 5.34 20.98
C GLY A 124 1.82 6.15 20.35
N ILE A 125 2.14 7.40 20.04
CA ILE A 125 1.28 8.28 19.25
C ILE A 125 1.94 8.51 17.91
N SER A 126 1.17 8.39 16.82
CA SER A 126 1.59 8.71 15.46
C SER A 126 0.67 9.75 14.85
N GLY A 127 1.22 10.66 14.05
CA GLY A 127 0.47 11.62 13.25
C GLY A 127 0.28 11.14 11.82
N ASN A 128 -0.82 11.54 11.20
CA ASN A 128 -1.08 11.32 9.79
C ASN A 128 -1.22 12.66 9.05
N ALA A 129 -0.43 12.83 7.99
CA ALA A 129 -0.50 13.95 7.04
C ALA A 129 -0.77 13.45 5.60
N MET A 130 -1.02 12.14 5.42
CA MET A 130 -1.26 11.55 4.11
C MET A 130 -2.72 11.71 3.69
N GLY A 131 -2.93 11.88 2.38
CA GLY A 131 -4.28 12.05 1.83
C GLY A 131 -4.77 13.50 1.78
N PHE A 132 -3.97 14.46 2.27
CA PHE A 132 -4.27 15.89 2.18
C PHE A 132 -3.43 16.55 1.09
N ASP A 133 -4.02 17.52 0.40
CA ASP A 133 -3.29 18.37 -0.54
C ASP A 133 -2.66 19.59 0.18
N VAL A 134 -1.79 20.29 -0.52
CA VAL A 134 -1.10 21.46 0.04
C VAL A 134 -2.06 22.61 0.38
N TYR A 135 -3.24 22.63 -0.22
CA TYR A 135 -4.27 23.67 -0.03
C TYR A 135 -5.37 23.25 0.95
N SER A 136 -5.22 22.11 1.67
CA SER A 136 -6.26 21.60 2.58
C SER A 136 -6.69 22.60 3.64
N SER A 137 -5.79 23.48 4.08
CA SER A 137 -6.08 24.51 5.08
C SER A 137 -6.41 25.90 4.50
N TYR A 138 -6.37 26.07 3.18
CA TYR A 138 -6.57 27.35 2.50
C TYR A 138 -7.95 27.47 1.84
N ALA A 139 -8.43 28.71 1.64
CA ALA A 139 -9.53 28.97 0.75
C ALA A 139 -9.08 28.81 -0.70
N THR A 140 -9.86 28.14 -1.50
CA THR A 140 -9.61 28.00 -2.94
C THR A 140 -10.78 28.52 -3.76
N TYR A 141 -10.48 28.97 -4.98
CA TYR A 141 -11.44 29.43 -5.94
C TYR A 141 -11.27 28.67 -7.25
N GLY A 142 -12.36 28.39 -7.91
CA GLY A 142 -12.40 27.68 -9.19
C GLY A 142 -13.44 28.27 -10.13
N ALA A 143 -13.42 27.80 -11.37
CA ALA A 143 -14.43 28.18 -12.35
C ALA A 143 -15.81 27.69 -11.89
N SER A 144 -16.78 28.61 -11.81
CA SER A 144 -18.11 28.34 -11.25
C SER A 144 -19.26 28.51 -12.26
N GLY A 145 -18.95 28.91 -13.49
CA GLY A 145 -19.98 29.10 -14.52
C GLY A 145 -19.56 30.15 -15.55
N THR A 146 -20.55 30.68 -16.25
CA THR A 146 -20.38 31.74 -17.23
C THR A 146 -21.48 32.75 -17.12
N PHE A 147 -21.21 34.00 -17.47
CA PHE A 147 -22.23 35.02 -17.69
C PHE A 147 -21.98 35.73 -19.03
N VAL A 148 -23.04 36.26 -19.60
CA VAL A 148 -23.01 37.00 -20.86
C VAL A 148 -23.11 38.50 -20.58
N TYR A 149 -22.13 39.26 -21.07
CA TYR A 149 -22.13 40.71 -21.01
C TYR A 149 -21.68 41.27 -22.37
N ASP A 150 -22.45 42.24 -22.89
CA ASP A 150 -22.22 42.86 -24.20
C ASP A 150 -22.00 41.80 -25.33
N GLY A 151 -22.88 40.78 -25.36
CA GLY A 151 -22.80 39.70 -26.35
C GLY A 151 -21.62 38.77 -26.24
N LYS A 152 -20.75 38.94 -25.23
CA LYS A 152 -19.58 38.07 -24.97
C LYS A 152 -19.81 37.24 -23.73
N THR A 153 -19.36 35.99 -23.78
CA THR A 153 -19.40 35.06 -22.65
C THR A 153 -18.13 35.18 -21.81
N TYR A 154 -18.30 35.43 -20.53
CA TYR A 154 -17.22 35.52 -19.55
C TYR A 154 -17.32 34.35 -18.56
N ARG A 155 -16.18 33.81 -18.15
CA ARG A 155 -16.11 32.79 -17.13
C ARG A 155 -16.20 33.43 -15.74
N THR A 156 -17.01 32.88 -14.86
CA THR A 156 -17.07 33.26 -13.45
C THR A 156 -16.20 32.36 -12.58
N TYR A 157 -15.76 32.89 -11.45
CA TYR A 157 -15.02 32.16 -10.44
C TYR A 157 -15.75 32.27 -9.12
N GLY A 158 -15.85 31.16 -8.41
CA GLY A 158 -16.46 31.09 -7.10
C GLY A 158 -15.57 30.33 -6.11
N ALA A 159 -15.89 30.45 -4.84
CA ALA A 159 -15.21 29.69 -3.81
C ALA A 159 -15.49 28.20 -3.98
N THR A 160 -14.45 27.38 -3.88
CA THR A 160 -14.54 25.91 -3.93
C THR A 160 -14.16 25.25 -2.60
N LYS A 161 -13.57 26.03 -1.67
CA LYS A 161 -13.17 25.57 -0.35
C LYS A 161 -13.05 26.72 0.63
N ASN A 162 -13.42 26.49 1.90
CA ASN A 162 -13.18 27.43 2.99
C ASN A 162 -11.77 27.23 3.57
N ALA A 163 -11.16 28.32 4.05
CA ALA A 163 -9.95 28.24 4.85
C ALA A 163 -10.22 27.68 6.25
N ASN A 164 -9.34 26.80 6.73
CA ASN A 164 -9.29 26.41 8.13
C ASN A 164 -7.84 26.50 8.66
N PRO A 165 -7.46 27.67 9.27
CA PRO A 165 -6.11 27.84 9.81
C PRO A 165 -5.83 26.95 11.02
N ASP A 166 -6.87 26.35 11.62
CA ASP A 166 -6.77 25.46 12.78
C ASP A 166 -6.74 23.98 12.41
N LEU A 167 -6.76 23.67 11.10
CA LEU A 167 -6.62 22.30 10.62
C LEU A 167 -5.30 21.69 11.12
N LYS A 168 -5.39 20.52 11.76
CA LYS A 168 -4.28 19.88 12.46
C LYS A 168 -4.13 18.40 12.06
N TRP A 169 -3.06 17.81 12.52
CA TRP A 169 -2.74 16.40 12.37
C TRP A 169 -3.84 15.49 12.92
N GLU A 170 -4.23 14.48 12.16
CA GLU A 170 -4.90 13.32 12.72
C GLU A 170 -3.91 12.57 13.60
N SER A 171 -4.31 12.20 14.80
CA SER A 171 -3.42 11.54 15.75
C SER A 171 -3.96 10.15 16.14
N THR A 172 -3.06 9.16 16.15
CA THR A 172 -3.38 7.79 16.53
C THR A 172 -2.55 7.35 17.71
N GLY A 173 -3.19 7.12 18.84
CA GLY A 173 -2.61 6.44 20.00
C GLY A 173 -2.81 4.93 19.86
N MET A 174 -1.73 4.14 20.00
CA MET A 174 -1.76 2.68 19.90
C MET A 174 -1.09 2.05 21.12
N LEU A 175 -1.83 1.23 21.84
CA LEU A 175 -1.32 0.26 22.82
C LEU A 175 -1.21 -1.10 22.13
N ASN A 176 -0.03 -1.72 22.22
CA ASN A 176 0.22 -3.08 21.73
C ASN A 176 0.85 -3.92 22.84
N ILE A 177 0.35 -5.13 23.03
CA ILE A 177 0.93 -6.14 23.93
C ILE A 177 1.17 -7.39 23.10
N GLY A 178 2.41 -7.89 23.13
CA GLY A 178 2.84 -9.05 22.35
C GLY A 178 3.52 -10.09 23.20
N LEU A 179 3.27 -11.36 22.91
CA LEU A 179 3.95 -12.52 23.46
C LEU A 179 4.64 -13.29 22.34
N ASP A 180 5.98 -13.33 22.39
CA ASP A 180 6.78 -14.19 21.52
C ASP A 180 7.01 -15.51 22.27
N PHE A 181 6.73 -16.63 21.63
CA PHE A 181 6.86 -17.95 22.25
C PHE A 181 7.61 -18.92 21.34
N GLY A 182 8.31 -19.87 21.95
CA GLY A 182 8.97 -20.98 21.26
C GLY A 182 8.98 -22.23 22.13
N PHE A 183 8.67 -23.36 21.52
CA PHE A 183 8.61 -24.67 22.18
C PHE A 183 9.47 -25.69 21.44
N LEU A 184 9.85 -26.76 22.14
CA LEU A 184 10.53 -27.91 21.55
C LEU A 184 11.79 -27.52 20.74
N LYS A 185 12.68 -26.71 21.32
CA LYS A 185 13.86 -26.14 20.64
C LYS A 185 13.50 -25.34 19.38
N ASN A 186 12.51 -24.45 19.52
CA ASN A 186 11.93 -23.59 18.48
C ASN A 186 11.32 -24.34 17.29
N ARG A 187 11.00 -25.62 17.42
CA ARG A 187 10.24 -26.33 16.37
C ARG A 187 8.83 -25.77 16.21
N ILE A 188 8.24 -25.27 17.29
CA ILE A 188 7.00 -24.51 17.28
C ILE A 188 7.35 -23.15 17.86
N ASN A 189 7.18 -22.11 17.08
CA ASN A 189 7.38 -20.73 17.54
C ASN A 189 6.31 -19.81 16.95
N GLY A 190 6.15 -18.65 17.55
CA GLY A 190 5.16 -17.71 17.05
C GLY A 190 5.06 -16.47 17.90
N THR A 191 4.10 -15.64 17.50
CA THR A 191 3.75 -14.39 18.17
C THR A 191 2.25 -14.30 18.35
N LEU A 192 1.82 -13.84 19.51
CA LEU A 192 0.46 -13.44 19.80
C LEU A 192 0.46 -11.95 20.13
N GLU A 193 -0.28 -11.16 19.40
CA GLU A 193 -0.38 -9.71 19.61
C GLU A 193 -1.82 -9.29 19.84
N VAL A 194 -2.03 -8.36 20.78
CA VAL A 194 -3.30 -7.71 21.03
C VAL A 194 -3.07 -6.21 21.01
N TYR A 195 -3.91 -5.49 20.27
CA TYR A 195 -3.77 -4.06 20.15
C TYR A 195 -5.08 -3.30 20.35
N HIS A 196 -4.93 -2.08 20.84
CA HIS A 196 -5.97 -1.08 20.92
C HIS A 196 -5.44 0.21 20.30
N LYS A 197 -6.04 0.62 19.18
CA LYS A 197 -5.65 1.80 18.39
C LYS A 197 -6.82 2.77 18.37
N LYS A 198 -6.61 3.99 18.88
CA LYS A 198 -7.60 5.07 18.83
C LYS A 198 -7.07 6.22 18.00
N THR A 199 -7.76 6.53 16.91
CA THR A 199 -7.49 7.68 16.06
C THR A 199 -8.45 8.80 16.44
N LYS A 200 -7.91 9.99 16.67
CA LYS A 200 -8.62 11.22 16.99
C LYS A 200 -8.34 12.28 15.95
N ASP A 201 -9.18 13.30 15.97
CA ASP A 201 -9.03 14.45 15.08
C ASP A 201 -9.08 14.09 13.60
N LEU A 202 -9.85 13.03 13.24
CA LEU A 202 -10.09 12.66 11.85
C LEU A 202 -10.70 13.86 11.12
N ILE A 203 -10.17 14.16 9.94
CA ILE A 203 -10.60 15.27 9.12
C ILE A 203 -11.75 14.82 8.23
N TRP A 204 -12.81 15.61 8.23
CA TRP A 204 -13.96 15.43 7.35
C TRP A 204 -14.51 16.78 6.90
N SER A 205 -15.20 16.79 5.76
CA SER A 205 -15.90 17.99 5.28
C SER A 205 -17.28 18.08 5.94
N TYR A 206 -17.52 19.17 6.62
CA TYR A 206 -18.78 19.44 7.33
C TYR A 206 -19.56 20.54 6.63
N PRO A 207 -20.92 20.43 6.54
CA PRO A 207 -21.76 21.51 6.04
C PRO A 207 -21.71 22.69 7.01
N VAL A 208 -21.53 23.88 6.45
CA VAL A 208 -21.47 25.14 7.21
C VAL A 208 -22.37 26.20 6.59
N PRO A 209 -22.91 27.13 7.40
CA PRO A 209 -23.81 28.17 6.89
C PRO A 209 -23.06 29.17 6.01
N THR A 210 -23.57 29.39 4.79
CA THR A 210 -22.99 30.34 3.82
C THR A 210 -23.12 31.80 4.23
N THR A 211 -23.90 32.10 5.28
CA THR A 211 -23.95 33.42 5.94
C THR A 211 -22.66 33.77 6.68
N LYS A 212 -21.87 32.77 7.08
CA LYS A 212 -20.61 32.94 7.80
C LYS A 212 -19.40 32.51 6.95
N TYR A 213 -19.60 31.59 6.04
CA TYR A 213 -18.53 30.98 5.23
C TYR A 213 -18.76 31.24 3.76
N ILE A 214 -17.69 31.37 2.98
CA ILE A 214 -17.77 31.66 1.54
C ILE A 214 -18.16 30.43 0.71
N TYR A 215 -18.07 29.24 1.27
CA TYR A 215 -18.42 27.95 0.67
C TYR A 215 -19.20 27.10 1.67
N SER A 216 -20.09 26.25 1.20
CA SER A 216 -21.02 25.48 2.03
C SER A 216 -20.39 24.32 2.82
N TRP A 217 -19.11 24.03 2.64
CA TRP A 217 -18.39 22.94 3.30
C TRP A 217 -17.09 23.44 3.89
N LEU A 218 -16.71 22.88 5.06
CA LEU A 218 -15.46 23.17 5.75
C LEU A 218 -14.80 21.87 6.21
N ASP A 219 -13.52 21.68 5.88
CA ASP A 219 -12.73 20.58 6.42
C ASP A 219 -12.34 20.88 7.87
N ALA A 220 -12.70 19.98 8.79
CA ALA A 220 -12.45 20.14 10.23
C ALA A 220 -12.10 18.82 10.91
N ASN A 221 -11.32 18.91 11.98
CA ASN A 221 -10.90 17.77 12.80
C ASN A 221 -11.95 17.48 13.89
N VAL A 222 -12.81 16.49 13.67
CA VAL A 222 -13.90 16.14 14.60
C VAL A 222 -13.96 14.64 14.89
N GLY A 223 -13.71 13.81 13.88
CA GLY A 223 -13.95 12.38 13.95
C GLY A 223 -13.01 11.64 14.92
N GLU A 224 -13.54 10.58 15.52
CA GLU A 224 -12.77 9.61 16.30
C GLU A 224 -13.13 8.19 15.87
N MET A 225 -12.13 7.30 15.85
CA MET A 225 -12.31 5.91 15.45
C MET A 225 -11.41 4.99 16.27
N THR A 226 -11.94 3.86 16.69
CA THR A 226 -11.21 2.82 17.42
C THR A 226 -11.06 1.56 16.58
N ASN A 227 -9.87 0.96 16.62
CA ASN A 227 -9.59 -0.37 16.12
C ASN A 227 -9.02 -1.22 17.26
N LYS A 228 -9.59 -2.40 17.48
CA LYS A 228 -9.11 -3.40 18.44
C LYS A 228 -8.92 -4.71 17.71
N GLY A 229 -7.78 -5.36 17.95
CA GLY A 229 -7.52 -6.60 17.23
C GLY A 229 -6.62 -7.55 17.98
N ILE A 230 -6.60 -8.77 17.45
CA ILE A 230 -5.74 -9.87 17.87
C ILE A 230 -5.10 -10.48 16.63
N GLU A 231 -3.81 -10.73 16.71
CA GLU A 231 -3.02 -11.33 15.64
C GLU A 231 -2.23 -12.50 16.19
N LEU A 232 -2.27 -13.65 15.50
CA LEU A 232 -1.55 -14.85 15.85
C LEU A 232 -0.74 -15.32 14.65
N THR A 233 0.57 -15.48 14.85
CA THR A 233 1.46 -16.16 13.92
C THR A 233 2.04 -17.39 14.58
N VAL A 234 1.93 -18.56 13.93
CA VAL A 234 2.54 -19.80 14.40
C VAL A 234 3.35 -20.43 13.28
N ASN A 235 4.61 -20.71 13.56
CA ASN A 235 5.52 -21.43 12.67
C ASN A 235 5.81 -22.81 13.28
N ILE A 236 5.74 -23.86 12.47
CA ILE A 236 5.91 -25.24 12.91
C ILE A 236 6.89 -25.96 11.96
N ASP A 237 8.00 -26.44 12.49
CA ASP A 237 8.84 -27.47 11.84
C ASP A 237 8.17 -28.83 12.06
N ALA A 238 7.15 -29.15 11.25
CA ALA A 238 6.30 -30.32 11.45
C ALA A 238 7.12 -31.62 11.30
N ILE A 239 7.90 -31.71 10.22
CA ILE A 239 8.78 -32.86 9.97
C ILE A 239 10.17 -32.34 9.59
N ARG A 240 11.19 -32.88 10.26
CA ARG A 240 12.59 -32.55 10.00
C ARG A 240 13.42 -33.81 9.96
N THR A 241 13.72 -34.26 8.78
CA THR A 241 14.59 -35.44 8.53
C THR A 241 15.73 -35.07 7.56
N LYS A 242 16.67 -35.97 7.37
CA LYS A 242 17.80 -35.79 6.44
C LYS A 242 17.31 -35.50 4.99
N ASN A 243 16.23 -36.13 4.57
CA ASN A 243 15.78 -36.09 3.18
C ASN A 243 14.46 -35.34 2.97
N PHE A 244 13.64 -35.19 4.01
CA PHE A 244 12.34 -34.58 3.94
C PHE A 244 12.13 -33.59 5.09
N ASN A 245 11.77 -32.35 4.76
CA ASN A 245 11.40 -31.34 5.73
C ASN A 245 10.03 -30.76 5.34
N TRP A 246 9.18 -30.57 6.32
CA TRP A 246 7.92 -29.84 6.18
C TRP A 246 7.85 -28.75 7.23
N MET A 247 7.82 -27.51 6.76
CA MET A 247 7.56 -26.33 7.57
C MET A 247 6.18 -25.77 7.20
N THR A 248 5.42 -25.37 8.20
CA THR A 248 4.12 -24.71 7.99
C THR A 248 4.03 -23.46 8.86
N SER A 249 3.41 -22.42 8.32
CA SER A 249 3.17 -21.15 9.02
C SER A 249 1.73 -20.75 8.85
N ILE A 250 1.08 -20.40 9.96
CA ILE A 250 -0.31 -19.95 10.02
C ILE A 250 -0.32 -18.53 10.58
N ASN A 251 -1.01 -17.63 9.89
CA ASN A 251 -1.26 -16.27 10.33
C ASN A 251 -2.76 -16.05 10.42
N LEU A 252 -3.25 -15.58 11.55
CA LEU A 252 -4.65 -15.25 11.78
C LEU A 252 -4.74 -13.85 12.33
N SER A 253 -5.66 -13.03 11.79
CA SER A 253 -5.92 -11.70 12.33
C SER A 253 -7.41 -11.40 12.39
N HIS A 254 -7.83 -10.82 13.50
CA HIS A 254 -9.15 -10.26 13.72
C HIS A 254 -9.02 -8.80 14.11
N ASN A 255 -9.77 -7.92 13.43
CA ASN A 255 -9.88 -6.50 13.78
C ASN A 255 -11.34 -6.10 13.92
N LYS A 256 -11.67 -5.38 14.99
CA LYS A 256 -12.95 -4.69 15.15
C LYS A 256 -12.73 -3.20 15.01
N ASN A 257 -13.30 -2.62 13.97
CA ASN A 257 -13.34 -1.18 13.73
C ASN A 257 -14.63 -0.59 14.33
N THR A 258 -14.57 0.60 14.90
CA THR A 258 -15.74 1.32 15.40
C THR A 258 -15.53 2.82 15.20
N VAL A 259 -16.51 3.48 14.62
CA VAL A 259 -16.58 4.95 14.55
C VAL A 259 -17.07 5.44 15.91
N ASP A 260 -16.21 6.09 16.69
CA ASP A 260 -16.58 6.53 18.03
C ASP A 260 -17.34 7.86 18.00
N LYS A 261 -16.95 8.76 17.05
CA LYS A 261 -17.49 10.12 16.97
C LYS A 261 -17.32 10.69 15.56
N MET A 262 -18.38 11.36 15.06
CA MET A 262 -18.35 12.05 13.76
C MET A 262 -18.93 13.46 13.83
N GLN A 263 -19.40 13.91 14.99
CA GLN A 263 -20.03 15.21 15.17
C GLN A 263 -19.72 15.82 16.52
N ASN A 264 -19.87 17.13 16.65
CA ASN A 264 -19.79 17.87 17.89
C ASN A 264 -20.77 19.05 17.86
N GLU A 265 -20.79 19.90 18.88
CA GLU A 265 -21.72 21.05 18.96
C GLU A 265 -21.58 22.03 17.79
N GLN A 266 -20.38 22.17 17.23
CA GLN A 266 -20.08 23.10 16.14
C GLN A 266 -20.29 22.48 14.76
N TYR A 267 -19.98 21.20 14.61
CA TYR A 267 -20.03 20.47 13.34
C TYR A 267 -20.92 19.26 13.51
N ASN A 268 -22.15 19.38 13.00
CA ASN A 268 -23.15 18.35 13.06
C ASN A 268 -23.43 17.84 11.64
N THR A 269 -23.32 16.54 11.44
CA THR A 269 -23.74 15.87 10.22
C THR A 269 -24.35 14.52 10.55
N THR A 270 -25.60 14.35 10.17
CA THR A 270 -26.34 13.10 10.37
C THR A 270 -26.29 12.17 9.16
N ASN A 271 -25.81 12.66 8.01
CA ASN A 271 -25.91 11.98 6.72
C ASN A 271 -24.54 11.80 6.06
N LEU A 272 -23.70 10.97 6.66
CA LEU A 272 -22.44 10.54 6.04
C LEU A 272 -22.67 9.29 5.19
N THR A 273 -23.27 9.50 4.02
CA THR A 273 -23.53 8.42 3.06
C THR A 273 -22.33 8.20 2.15
N GLN A 274 -22.03 6.94 1.86
CA GLN A 274 -20.87 6.52 1.08
C GLN A 274 -21.25 5.41 0.10
N GLY A 275 -20.36 5.18 -0.86
CA GLY A 275 -20.39 4.00 -1.68
C GLY A 275 -21.57 3.89 -2.63
N ASP A 276 -21.64 4.77 -3.62
CA ASP A 276 -22.56 4.64 -4.74
C ASP A 276 -21.94 3.73 -5.81
N PRO A 277 -22.47 2.50 -6.00
CA PRO A 277 -21.98 1.57 -7.03
C PRO A 277 -22.31 2.02 -8.45
N MET A 278 -22.99 3.14 -8.62
CA MET A 278 -23.38 3.74 -9.90
C MET A 278 -24.23 2.80 -10.77
N VAL A 279 -25.22 2.17 -10.17
CA VAL A 279 -26.14 1.26 -10.86
C VAL A 279 -27.02 2.04 -11.85
N ALA A 280 -27.18 1.52 -13.07
CA ALA A 280 -28.02 2.15 -14.09
C ALA A 280 -29.49 2.24 -13.63
N GLY A 281 -30.13 3.38 -13.91
CA GLY A 281 -31.51 3.67 -13.50
C GLY A 281 -31.64 4.18 -12.05
N VAL A 282 -30.54 4.26 -11.30
CA VAL A 282 -30.53 4.87 -9.95
C VAL A 282 -29.81 6.21 -10.05
N SER A 283 -30.57 7.30 -10.15
CA SER A 283 -30.02 8.65 -10.35
C SER A 283 -29.79 9.43 -9.06
N ALA A 284 -30.51 9.09 -7.99
CA ALA A 284 -30.41 9.75 -6.69
C ALA A 284 -30.43 8.71 -5.57
N ASN A 285 -29.72 9.00 -4.48
CA ASN A 285 -29.66 8.11 -3.32
C ASN A 285 -29.15 6.69 -3.62
N GLY A 286 -28.24 6.56 -4.60
CA GLY A 286 -27.60 5.30 -4.98
C GLY A 286 -26.61 4.75 -3.96
N TRP A 287 -26.26 5.53 -2.95
CA TRP A 287 -25.35 5.13 -1.88
C TRP A 287 -25.85 3.90 -1.12
N THR A 288 -24.92 3.04 -0.75
CA THR A 288 -25.20 1.73 -0.11
C THR A 288 -24.69 1.64 1.32
N GLN A 289 -23.83 2.56 1.74
CA GLN A 289 -23.22 2.58 3.07
C GLN A 289 -23.49 3.89 3.78
N ARG A 290 -23.43 3.82 5.10
CA ARG A 290 -23.52 4.99 5.97
C ARG A 290 -22.50 4.89 7.08
N ILE A 291 -21.80 5.97 7.36
CA ILE A 291 -20.95 6.09 8.54
C ILE A 291 -21.84 6.44 9.72
N ILE A 292 -21.87 5.57 10.73
CA ILE A 292 -22.75 5.67 11.89
C ILE A 292 -21.88 5.54 13.15
N GLU A 293 -22.06 6.43 14.12
CA GLU A 293 -21.40 6.32 15.43
C GLU A 293 -21.81 5.02 16.12
N GLY A 294 -20.83 4.28 16.66
CA GLY A 294 -20.99 2.95 17.24
C GLY A 294 -20.79 1.79 16.26
N GLU A 295 -20.87 2.06 14.95
CA GLU A 295 -20.74 1.04 13.91
C GLU A 295 -19.38 1.10 13.20
N PRO A 296 -18.97 0.02 12.51
CA PRO A 296 -17.74 0.00 11.72
C PRO A 296 -17.88 0.79 10.41
N ILE A 297 -16.75 1.29 9.88
CA ILE A 297 -16.67 1.77 8.49
C ILE A 297 -17.01 0.61 7.55
N GLY A 298 -17.82 0.90 6.51
CA GLY A 298 -18.31 -0.12 5.58
C GLY A 298 -19.60 -0.81 6.03
N THR A 299 -20.32 -0.18 6.95
CA THR A 299 -21.68 -0.63 7.33
C THR A 299 -22.64 -0.36 6.19
N PHE A 300 -23.20 -1.42 5.62
CA PHE A 300 -24.24 -1.33 4.60
C PHE A 300 -25.55 -0.87 5.22
N TYR A 301 -26.10 0.18 4.63
CA TYR A 301 -27.35 0.81 5.07
C TYR A 301 -28.28 0.93 3.87
N THR A 302 -29.08 -0.10 3.64
CA THR A 302 -29.85 -0.29 2.42
C THR A 302 -31.31 -0.65 2.72
N TYR A 303 -32.12 -0.71 1.67
CA TYR A 303 -33.46 -1.25 1.78
C TYR A 303 -33.42 -2.75 2.01
N GLN A 304 -34.44 -3.27 2.75
CA GLN A 304 -34.63 -4.70 2.91
C GLN A 304 -35.60 -5.20 1.83
N TYR A 305 -35.11 -6.06 0.94
CA TYR A 305 -35.91 -6.60 -0.16
C TYR A 305 -36.91 -7.64 0.37
N ALA A 306 -38.21 -7.46 0.05
CA ALA A 306 -39.30 -8.32 0.49
C ALA A 306 -39.75 -9.36 -0.56
N GLY A 307 -39.25 -9.23 -1.78
CA GLY A 307 -39.65 -10.09 -2.90
C GLY A 307 -40.29 -9.32 -4.06
N THR A 308 -41.02 -10.04 -4.90
CA THR A 308 -41.74 -9.47 -6.04
C THR A 308 -43.24 -9.70 -5.89
N VAL A 309 -44.03 -8.63 -5.94
CA VAL A 309 -45.48 -8.69 -5.87
C VAL A 309 -46.07 -8.01 -7.12
N ASN A 310 -46.99 -8.65 -7.80
CA ASN A 310 -47.62 -8.16 -9.03
C ASN A 310 -46.58 -7.68 -10.08
N GLY A 311 -45.47 -8.32 -10.13
CA GLY A 311 -44.46 -7.99 -11.10
C GLY A 311 -43.55 -6.81 -10.75
N ARG A 312 -43.53 -6.33 -9.52
CA ARG A 312 -42.65 -5.23 -9.06
C ARG A 312 -41.88 -5.65 -7.80
N SER A 313 -40.67 -5.17 -7.69
CA SER A 313 -39.85 -5.37 -6.48
C SER A 313 -40.47 -4.62 -5.30
N GLU A 314 -40.62 -5.28 -4.20
CA GLU A 314 -41.17 -4.78 -2.95
C GLU A 314 -40.11 -4.77 -1.87
N TYR A 315 -40.20 -3.79 -0.98
CA TYR A 315 -39.29 -3.54 0.13
C TYR A 315 -40.12 -3.40 1.42
N TYR A 316 -39.57 -3.85 2.53
CA TYR A 316 -40.22 -3.70 3.84
C TYR A 316 -40.30 -2.23 4.24
N VAL A 317 -41.47 -1.82 4.71
CA VAL A 317 -41.69 -0.54 5.37
C VAL A 317 -41.21 -0.64 6.81
N LEU A 318 -40.43 0.33 7.27
CA LEU A 318 -39.88 0.38 8.62
C LEU A 318 -40.59 1.45 9.46
N ASP A 319 -40.78 1.17 10.76
CA ASP A 319 -41.22 2.14 11.75
C ASP A 319 -40.08 3.10 12.15
N GLU A 320 -40.34 4.05 13.03
CA GLU A 320 -39.38 5.04 13.52
C GLU A 320 -38.19 4.43 14.27
N ASN A 321 -38.35 3.19 14.76
CA ASN A 321 -37.31 2.43 15.44
C ASN A 321 -36.50 1.51 14.49
N GLY A 322 -36.81 1.52 13.19
CA GLY A 322 -36.17 0.67 12.18
C GLY A 322 -36.68 -0.77 12.14
N ASN A 323 -37.79 -1.10 12.79
CA ASN A 323 -38.42 -2.42 12.76
C ASN A 323 -39.40 -2.52 11.58
N ARG A 324 -39.57 -3.73 11.05
CA ARG A 324 -40.54 -4.01 10.00
C ARG A 324 -41.97 -3.83 10.53
N THR A 325 -42.79 -3.03 9.84
CA THR A 325 -44.20 -2.83 10.16
C THR A 325 -45.06 -4.02 9.72
N GLY A 326 -44.59 -4.90 8.88
CA GLY A 326 -45.33 -5.97 8.21
C GLY A 326 -45.86 -5.55 6.83
N GLU A 327 -45.78 -4.27 6.48
CA GLU A 327 -46.16 -3.74 5.16
C GLU A 327 -44.96 -3.77 4.21
N THR A 328 -45.25 -3.81 2.89
CA THR A 328 -44.28 -3.68 1.82
C THR A 328 -44.65 -2.56 0.85
N THR A 329 -43.67 -2.05 0.14
CA THR A 329 -43.86 -0.99 -0.85
C THR A 329 -42.86 -1.12 -2.00
N ASN A 330 -43.28 -0.75 -3.21
CA ASN A 330 -42.41 -0.63 -4.37
C ASN A 330 -41.77 0.77 -4.52
N ASN A 331 -42.12 1.70 -3.63
CA ASN A 331 -41.56 3.05 -3.60
C ASN A 331 -41.07 3.41 -2.18
N PRO A 332 -40.01 2.75 -1.67
CA PRO A 332 -39.55 2.97 -0.31
C PRO A 332 -38.93 4.36 -0.14
N GLY A 333 -39.16 4.98 1.01
CA GLY A 333 -38.54 6.24 1.41
C GLY A 333 -37.18 6.02 2.07
N LEU A 334 -36.37 7.08 2.24
CA LEU A 334 -35.07 6.98 2.92
C LEU A 334 -35.17 6.45 4.36
N LYS A 335 -36.32 6.61 5.02
CA LYS A 335 -36.60 6.07 6.34
C LYS A 335 -36.68 4.54 6.37
N ASP A 336 -36.95 3.91 5.23
CA ASP A 336 -37.10 2.45 5.12
C ASP A 336 -35.75 1.75 4.89
N ARG A 337 -34.63 2.44 5.07
CA ARG A 337 -33.30 1.85 5.07
C ARG A 337 -32.88 1.47 6.50
N SER A 338 -32.11 0.40 6.57
CA SER A 338 -31.54 -0.11 7.84
C SER A 338 -30.15 -0.72 7.62
N ILE A 339 -29.48 -1.11 8.69
CA ILE A 339 -28.23 -1.86 8.62
C ILE A 339 -28.55 -3.26 8.07
N THR A 340 -27.93 -3.60 6.93
CA THR A 340 -28.16 -4.87 6.22
C THR A 340 -26.92 -5.73 6.08
N GLY A 341 -25.75 -5.23 6.46
CA GLY A 341 -24.51 -5.97 6.41
C GLY A 341 -23.29 -5.12 6.78
N CYS A 342 -22.11 -5.73 6.74
CA CYS A 342 -20.85 -5.07 7.02
C CYS A 342 -19.73 -5.60 6.12
N ALA A 343 -18.97 -4.68 5.52
CA ALA A 343 -17.86 -5.02 4.65
C ALA A 343 -16.60 -5.49 5.40
N GLN A 344 -16.51 -5.23 6.71
CA GLN A 344 -15.31 -5.57 7.48
C GLN A 344 -15.21 -7.08 7.71
N PRO A 345 -14.05 -7.69 7.39
CA PRO A 345 -13.81 -9.11 7.69
C PRO A 345 -13.80 -9.37 9.19
N LYS A 346 -14.36 -10.50 9.59
CA LYS A 346 -14.25 -11.01 10.96
C LYS A 346 -12.95 -11.77 11.19
N LEU A 347 -12.37 -12.36 10.12
CA LEU A 347 -11.11 -13.10 10.20
C LEU A 347 -10.39 -13.03 8.86
N ASN A 348 -9.10 -12.70 8.91
CA ASN A 348 -8.17 -12.91 7.80
C ASN A 348 -7.23 -14.05 8.19
N ALA A 349 -6.95 -14.95 7.25
CA ALA A 349 -6.08 -16.10 7.44
C ALA A 349 -5.08 -16.23 6.31
N GLY A 350 -3.84 -16.58 6.66
CA GLY A 350 -2.80 -17.00 5.76
C GLY A 350 -2.22 -18.33 6.19
N TRP A 351 -2.02 -19.26 5.25
CA TRP A 351 -1.41 -20.56 5.53
C TRP A 351 -0.36 -20.87 4.50
N ASN A 352 0.88 -20.86 4.93
CA ASN A 352 2.04 -21.17 4.09
C ASN A 352 2.58 -22.56 4.43
N ASN A 353 2.85 -23.36 3.41
CA ASN A 353 3.45 -24.68 3.53
C ASN A 353 4.68 -24.76 2.65
N SER A 354 5.78 -25.26 3.20
CA SER A 354 7.03 -25.51 2.50
C SER A 354 7.46 -26.96 2.72
N PHE A 355 7.54 -27.69 1.64
CA PHE A 355 7.99 -29.09 1.61
C PHE A 355 9.31 -29.16 0.86
N SER A 356 10.32 -29.75 1.48
CA SER A 356 11.60 -30.04 0.83
C SER A 356 11.87 -31.53 0.86
N TYR A 357 12.07 -32.13 -0.31
CA TYR A 357 12.45 -33.53 -0.44
C TYR A 357 13.70 -33.65 -1.32
N LYS A 358 14.85 -33.96 -0.70
CA LYS A 358 16.16 -33.95 -1.39
C LYS A 358 16.40 -32.62 -2.12
N ASN A 359 16.33 -32.62 -3.43
CA ASN A 359 16.52 -31.45 -4.30
C ASN A 359 15.22 -30.78 -4.75
N TRP A 360 14.05 -31.33 -4.39
CA TRP A 360 12.74 -30.77 -4.66
C TRP A 360 12.31 -29.81 -3.56
N ASN A 361 11.70 -28.68 -3.95
CA ASN A 361 10.99 -27.79 -3.05
C ASN A 361 9.61 -27.51 -3.60
N LEU A 362 8.58 -27.64 -2.75
CA LEU A 362 7.21 -27.26 -3.04
C LEU A 362 6.77 -26.23 -1.99
N ASN A 363 6.33 -25.06 -2.45
CA ASN A 363 5.73 -24.04 -1.58
C ASN A 363 4.29 -23.81 -2.01
N ALA A 364 3.38 -23.79 -1.05
CA ALA A 364 1.97 -23.49 -1.25
C ALA A 364 1.51 -22.43 -0.25
N PHE A 365 0.99 -21.31 -0.76
CA PHE A 365 0.44 -20.24 0.05
C PHE A 365 -1.06 -20.10 -0.21
N ILE A 366 -1.83 -20.22 0.85
CA ILE A 366 -3.28 -20.14 0.86
C ILE A 366 -3.68 -18.92 1.68
N THR A 367 -4.61 -18.11 1.16
CA THR A 367 -5.22 -16.99 1.86
C THR A 367 -6.70 -17.20 2.03
N GLY A 368 -7.28 -16.63 3.08
CA GLY A 368 -8.71 -16.67 3.34
C GLY A 368 -9.19 -15.38 4.00
N VAL A 369 -10.35 -14.90 3.59
CA VAL A 369 -11.08 -13.79 4.20
C VAL A 369 -12.47 -14.28 4.56
N PHE A 370 -12.90 -14.03 5.79
CA PHE A 370 -14.13 -14.61 6.33
C PHE A 370 -15.00 -13.57 7.03
N GLY A 371 -16.31 -13.69 6.79
CA GLY A 371 -17.33 -12.98 7.55
C GLY A 371 -17.56 -11.53 7.16
N ASN A 372 -17.10 -11.12 5.99
CA ASN A 372 -17.41 -9.86 5.34
C ASN A 372 -18.58 -10.01 4.37
N ASP A 373 -19.28 -8.91 4.12
CA ASP A 373 -20.28 -8.77 3.07
C ASP A 373 -19.75 -7.90 1.93
N VAL A 374 -20.24 -8.15 0.72
CA VAL A 374 -19.88 -7.40 -0.49
C VAL A 374 -21.15 -6.97 -1.20
N TYR A 375 -21.25 -5.70 -1.57
CA TYR A 375 -22.30 -5.22 -2.46
C TYR A 375 -21.89 -5.51 -3.91
N ASN A 376 -22.67 -6.36 -4.59
CA ASN A 376 -22.43 -6.76 -5.98
C ASN A 376 -23.06 -5.76 -6.94
N GLY A 377 -22.35 -4.65 -7.20
CA GLY A 377 -22.79 -3.58 -8.10
C GLY A 377 -22.94 -4.03 -9.55
N PRO A 378 -22.03 -4.83 -10.13
CA PRO A 378 -22.23 -5.38 -11.48
C PRO A 378 -23.51 -6.20 -11.61
N ARG A 379 -23.82 -7.06 -10.64
CA ARG A 379 -25.05 -7.85 -10.65
C ARG A 379 -26.28 -6.96 -10.58
N ALA A 380 -26.30 -5.92 -9.72
CA ALA A 380 -27.37 -4.93 -9.67
C ALA A 380 -27.49 -4.16 -10.99
N HIS A 381 -26.36 -3.72 -11.57
CA HIS A 381 -26.30 -2.93 -12.79
C HIS A 381 -26.83 -3.69 -14.01
N TYR A 382 -26.33 -4.91 -14.24
CA TYR A 382 -26.75 -5.73 -15.38
C TYR A 382 -28.09 -6.46 -15.19
N ASN A 383 -28.76 -6.24 -14.05
CA ASN A 383 -30.14 -6.63 -13.81
C ASN A 383 -31.09 -5.42 -13.81
N SER A 384 -30.65 -4.23 -14.23
CA SER A 384 -31.50 -3.04 -14.26
C SER A 384 -32.33 -2.95 -15.53
N ALA A 385 -33.56 -2.45 -15.39
CA ALA A 385 -34.45 -2.15 -16.51
C ALA A 385 -33.85 -1.11 -17.46
N GLN A 386 -33.06 -0.17 -16.95
CA GLN A 386 -32.37 0.84 -17.76
C GLN A 386 -31.36 0.20 -18.73
N MET A 387 -30.55 -0.76 -18.27
CA MET A 387 -29.59 -1.46 -19.14
C MET A 387 -30.28 -2.21 -20.28
N PHE A 388 -31.43 -2.82 -19.97
CA PHE A 388 -32.22 -3.50 -20.97
C PHE A 388 -32.82 -2.51 -22.01
N SER A 389 -33.38 -1.38 -21.54
CA SER A 389 -33.95 -0.35 -22.42
C SER A 389 -32.89 0.35 -23.28
N ASP A 390 -31.64 0.44 -22.79
CA ASP A 390 -30.50 0.95 -23.55
C ASP A 390 -29.93 -0.05 -24.57
N GLY A 391 -30.58 -1.20 -24.75
CA GLY A 391 -30.15 -2.25 -25.69
C GLY A 391 -28.85 -2.95 -25.29
N LYS A 392 -28.48 -2.93 -24.01
CA LYS A 392 -27.29 -3.58 -23.49
C LYS A 392 -27.58 -5.02 -23.08
N ASN A 393 -26.52 -5.85 -23.02
CA ASN A 393 -26.65 -7.18 -22.49
C ASN A 393 -26.99 -7.12 -20.99
N VAL A 394 -27.90 -7.97 -20.56
CA VAL A 394 -28.30 -8.15 -19.18
C VAL A 394 -28.02 -9.57 -18.71
N LEU A 395 -27.96 -9.78 -17.40
CA LEU A 395 -27.80 -11.12 -16.84
C LEU A 395 -29.07 -11.95 -17.07
N LYS A 396 -28.89 -13.29 -17.19
CA LYS A 396 -30.01 -14.22 -17.33
C LYS A 396 -31.05 -14.08 -16.21
N GLU A 397 -30.59 -13.73 -15.03
CA GLU A 397 -31.43 -13.44 -13.85
C GLU A 397 -32.46 -12.34 -14.14
N PHE A 398 -32.12 -11.35 -14.98
CA PHE A 398 -33.04 -10.27 -15.38
C PHE A 398 -34.35 -10.80 -16.01
N LEU A 399 -34.30 -11.93 -16.70
CA LEU A 399 -35.47 -12.53 -17.32
C LEU A 399 -36.53 -13.00 -16.30
N THR A 400 -36.15 -13.13 -15.04
CA THR A 400 -37.06 -13.48 -13.92
C THR A 400 -37.68 -12.26 -13.28
N PHE A 401 -37.24 -11.05 -13.66
CA PHE A 401 -37.80 -9.79 -13.18
C PHE A 401 -38.88 -9.27 -14.11
N PRO A 402 -39.84 -8.51 -13.59
CA PRO A 402 -40.83 -7.88 -14.41
C PRO A 402 -40.21 -6.84 -15.34
N ALA A 403 -40.59 -6.87 -16.59
CA ALA A 403 -40.18 -5.86 -17.55
C ALA A 403 -40.59 -4.46 -17.06
N GLY A 404 -39.63 -3.53 -17.01
CA GLY A 404 -39.89 -2.15 -16.63
C GLY A 404 -39.89 -1.85 -15.12
N ASP A 405 -39.50 -2.80 -14.25
CA ASP A 405 -39.39 -2.55 -12.82
C ASP A 405 -38.14 -1.71 -12.47
N ALA A 406 -38.30 -0.38 -12.52
CA ALA A 406 -37.25 0.56 -12.14
C ALA A 406 -36.85 0.44 -10.64
N SER A 407 -37.76 -0.04 -9.78
CA SER A 407 -37.48 -0.21 -8.35
C SER A 407 -36.55 -1.39 -8.07
N GLY A 408 -36.44 -2.34 -8.98
CA GLY A 408 -35.59 -3.52 -8.85
C GLY A 408 -34.10 -3.22 -8.69
N SER A 409 -33.64 -2.05 -9.16
CA SER A 409 -32.24 -1.63 -9.06
C SER A 409 -31.89 -0.84 -7.80
N LEU A 410 -32.87 -0.56 -6.93
CA LEU A 410 -32.60 0.22 -5.71
C LEU A 410 -31.57 -0.46 -4.80
N PRO A 411 -30.76 0.33 -4.09
CA PRO A 411 -29.79 -0.19 -3.13
C PRO A 411 -30.46 -1.03 -2.04
N SER A 412 -30.30 -2.34 -2.09
CA SER A 412 -30.94 -3.27 -1.15
C SER A 412 -30.06 -4.45 -0.79
N ASP A 413 -30.44 -5.17 0.25
CA ASP A 413 -29.77 -6.40 0.70
C ASP A 413 -29.83 -7.54 -0.31
N ARG A 414 -30.70 -7.45 -1.33
CA ARG A 414 -30.73 -8.35 -2.49
C ARG A 414 -29.36 -8.44 -3.21
N TRP A 415 -28.61 -7.35 -3.21
CA TRP A 415 -27.33 -7.22 -3.89
C TRP A 415 -26.14 -7.41 -2.96
N ILE A 416 -26.39 -7.60 -1.67
CA ILE A 416 -25.36 -7.88 -0.67
C ILE A 416 -25.14 -9.39 -0.60
N GLU A 417 -23.90 -9.80 -0.83
CA GLU A 417 -23.49 -11.20 -0.87
C GLU A 417 -22.36 -11.45 0.13
N LYS A 418 -22.18 -12.72 0.53
CA LYS A 418 -21.06 -13.09 1.39
C LYS A 418 -19.75 -13.02 0.63
N GLY A 419 -18.84 -12.16 1.08
CA GLY A 419 -17.51 -11.95 0.50
C GLY A 419 -16.46 -12.96 0.98
N THR A 420 -16.87 -13.97 1.75
CA THR A 420 -15.96 -15.03 2.23
C THR A 420 -15.34 -15.80 1.08
N TYR A 421 -14.02 -15.98 1.13
CA TYR A 421 -13.30 -16.81 0.16
C TYR A 421 -12.05 -17.46 0.75
N ILE A 422 -11.60 -18.52 0.09
CA ILE A 422 -10.29 -19.16 0.27
C ILE A 422 -9.63 -19.23 -1.11
N ARG A 423 -8.36 -18.82 -1.19
CA ARG A 423 -7.59 -18.80 -2.44
C ARG A 423 -6.26 -19.50 -2.29
N LEU A 424 -5.95 -20.41 -3.23
CA LEU A 424 -4.58 -20.86 -3.45
C LEU A 424 -3.83 -19.75 -4.20
N GLN A 425 -3.22 -18.86 -3.37
CA GLN A 425 -2.59 -17.62 -3.84
C GLN A 425 -1.33 -17.88 -4.65
N SER A 426 -0.49 -18.84 -4.21
CA SER A 426 0.74 -19.20 -4.91
C SER A 426 1.07 -20.67 -4.68
N LEU A 427 1.46 -21.35 -5.75
CA LEU A 427 2.03 -22.69 -5.72
C LEU A 427 3.31 -22.68 -6.55
N SER A 428 4.44 -23.03 -5.92
CA SER A 428 5.75 -23.05 -6.57
C SER A 428 6.43 -24.40 -6.36
N LEU A 429 6.83 -25.04 -7.45
CA LEU A 429 7.61 -26.27 -7.44
C LEU A 429 8.99 -25.99 -8.05
N SER A 430 10.06 -26.41 -7.40
CA SER A 430 11.42 -26.27 -7.91
C SER A 430 12.26 -27.50 -7.71
N TYR A 431 13.22 -27.70 -8.60
CA TYR A 431 14.23 -28.74 -8.52
C TYR A 431 15.63 -28.13 -8.69
N THR A 432 16.53 -28.41 -7.75
CA THR A 432 17.91 -27.90 -7.78
C THR A 432 18.90 -29.00 -8.15
N PHE A 433 19.52 -28.85 -9.31
CA PHE A 433 20.67 -29.66 -9.72
C PHE A 433 21.93 -29.08 -9.02
N ARG A 434 22.55 -29.87 -8.18
CA ARG A 434 23.77 -29.47 -7.46
C ARG A 434 25.01 -30.00 -8.15
N ASN A 435 26.04 -29.19 -8.24
CA ASN A 435 27.35 -29.56 -8.85
C ASN A 435 27.19 -30.12 -10.28
N CYS A 436 26.30 -29.50 -11.10
CA CYS A 436 25.95 -30.08 -12.39
C CYS A 436 26.91 -29.78 -13.53
N PHE A 437 27.73 -28.73 -13.47
CA PHE A 437 28.70 -28.36 -14.53
C PHE A 437 30.03 -27.91 -13.96
N ASN A 438 30.83 -28.89 -13.44
CA ASN A 438 32.13 -28.61 -12.87
C ASN A 438 32.14 -27.44 -11.85
N ASP A 439 33.32 -26.85 -11.59
CA ASP A 439 33.48 -25.74 -10.64
C ASP A 439 32.82 -24.42 -11.11
N TRP A 440 32.23 -24.37 -12.31
CA TRP A 440 31.71 -23.15 -12.92
C TRP A 440 30.24 -22.86 -12.55
N ILE A 441 29.39 -23.91 -12.52
CA ILE A 441 27.99 -23.79 -12.06
C ILE A 441 27.84 -24.64 -10.80
N GLN A 442 27.66 -23.97 -9.68
CA GLN A 442 27.48 -24.63 -8.39
C GLN A 442 26.10 -25.26 -8.28
N ASP A 443 25.06 -24.48 -8.60
CA ASP A 443 23.68 -24.95 -8.58
C ASP A 443 22.88 -24.41 -9.79
N LEU A 444 22.05 -25.25 -10.37
CA LEU A 444 21.06 -24.91 -11.38
C LEU A 444 19.67 -25.26 -10.81
N THR A 445 18.81 -24.28 -10.60
CA THR A 445 17.45 -24.52 -10.13
C THR A 445 16.45 -24.21 -11.25
N LEU A 446 15.66 -25.21 -11.60
CA LEU A 446 14.47 -25.03 -12.43
C LEU A 446 13.29 -24.84 -11.50
N TYR A 447 12.43 -23.87 -11.80
CA TYR A 447 11.21 -23.66 -11.02
C TYR A 447 10.01 -23.31 -11.91
N GLY A 448 8.83 -23.74 -11.45
CA GLY A 448 7.54 -23.33 -11.97
C GLY A 448 6.71 -22.74 -10.85
N THR A 449 6.07 -21.61 -11.12
CA THR A 449 5.18 -20.95 -10.16
C THR A 449 3.84 -20.67 -10.83
N ALA A 450 2.76 -20.96 -10.11
CA ALA A 450 1.40 -20.64 -10.51
C ALA A 450 0.74 -19.79 -9.44
N ASN A 451 0.15 -18.66 -9.81
CA ASN A 451 -0.55 -17.77 -8.90
C ASN A 451 -2.06 -17.73 -9.18
N ASN A 452 -2.83 -17.52 -8.11
CA ASN A 452 -4.29 -17.40 -8.14
C ASN A 452 -4.98 -18.62 -8.79
N LEU A 453 -4.46 -19.83 -8.52
CA LEU A 453 -4.91 -21.06 -9.20
C LEU A 453 -6.37 -21.38 -8.98
N VAL A 454 -6.82 -21.29 -7.73
CA VAL A 454 -8.18 -21.64 -7.31
C VAL A 454 -8.66 -20.64 -6.29
N THR A 455 -9.86 -20.12 -6.48
CA THR A 455 -10.61 -19.34 -5.49
C THR A 455 -11.93 -20.06 -5.22
N ILE A 456 -12.20 -20.34 -3.96
CA ILE A 456 -13.45 -20.96 -3.47
C ILE A 456 -14.24 -19.85 -2.78
N SER A 457 -15.43 -19.54 -3.28
CA SER A 457 -16.31 -18.50 -2.75
C SER A 457 -17.75 -18.75 -3.20
N ASN A 458 -18.70 -18.23 -2.46
CA ASN A 458 -20.11 -18.17 -2.82
C ASN A 458 -20.50 -16.84 -3.50
N TYR A 459 -19.55 -15.91 -3.61
CA TYR A 459 -19.75 -14.63 -4.29
C TYR A 459 -20.04 -14.85 -5.78
N LYS A 460 -21.07 -14.16 -6.31
CA LYS A 460 -21.53 -14.34 -7.71
C LYS A 460 -20.88 -13.37 -8.69
N GLY A 461 -20.06 -12.41 -8.19
CA GLY A 461 -19.28 -11.52 -9.05
C GLY A 461 -18.02 -12.20 -9.59
N LEU A 462 -17.19 -11.44 -10.30
CA LEU A 462 -16.00 -11.95 -10.97
C LEU A 462 -14.90 -12.36 -9.97
N ASP A 463 -14.72 -11.60 -8.90
CA ASP A 463 -13.72 -11.87 -7.86
C ASP A 463 -14.24 -11.38 -6.51
N PRO A 464 -14.24 -12.22 -5.45
CA PRO A 464 -14.69 -11.81 -4.13
C PRO A 464 -13.73 -10.83 -3.43
N GLU A 465 -12.49 -10.69 -3.90
CA GLU A 465 -11.51 -9.76 -3.38
C GLU A 465 -11.75 -8.35 -3.91
N VAL A 466 -12.69 -7.66 -3.28
CA VAL A 466 -12.97 -6.24 -3.52
C VAL A 466 -12.14 -5.36 -2.59
N ASN A 467 -12.16 -4.03 -2.81
CA ASN A 467 -11.49 -3.10 -1.91
C ASN A 467 -12.06 -3.17 -0.49
N LEU A 468 -11.22 -3.46 0.49
CA LEU A 468 -11.57 -3.43 1.91
C LEU A 468 -10.99 -2.21 2.64
N GLY A 469 -10.27 -1.34 1.94
CA GLY A 469 -9.71 -0.10 2.47
C GLY A 469 -10.57 1.12 2.13
N GLY A 470 -10.21 2.27 2.73
CA GLY A 470 -10.93 3.53 2.51
C GLY A 470 -12.17 3.65 3.40
N ILE A 471 -13.07 4.53 2.97
CA ILE A 471 -14.32 4.87 3.68
C ILE A 471 -15.55 4.14 3.13
N ASP A 472 -15.42 3.49 1.98
CA ASP A 472 -16.45 2.74 1.26
C ASP A 472 -16.00 1.33 0.88
N PRO A 473 -15.49 0.53 1.84
CA PRO A 473 -15.01 -0.82 1.56
C PRO A 473 -16.15 -1.76 1.16
N GLY A 474 -15.79 -2.88 0.50
CA GLY A 474 -16.73 -3.98 0.21
C GLY A 474 -17.72 -3.68 -0.91
N ILE A 475 -17.46 -2.69 -1.76
CA ILE A 475 -18.29 -2.41 -2.93
C ILE A 475 -17.59 -2.88 -4.19
N ASP A 476 -18.22 -3.81 -4.89
CA ASP A 476 -17.91 -4.09 -6.29
C ASP A 476 -18.70 -3.10 -7.15
N TYR A 477 -18.00 -2.14 -7.76
CA TYR A 477 -18.63 -1.10 -8.58
C TYR A 477 -19.16 -1.67 -9.89
N ARG A 478 -20.11 -0.98 -10.56
CA ARG A 478 -20.77 -1.43 -11.81
C ARG A 478 -19.82 -1.87 -12.93
N TRP A 479 -18.64 -1.26 -13.01
CA TRP A 479 -17.61 -1.62 -13.99
C TRP A 479 -16.70 -2.76 -13.55
N SER A 480 -16.89 -3.26 -12.34
CA SER A 480 -16.09 -4.27 -11.66
C SER A 480 -14.58 -4.04 -11.71
N ARG A 481 -13.84 -4.56 -10.77
CA ARG A 481 -12.39 -4.67 -10.92
C ARG A 481 -12.06 -5.80 -11.86
N TYR A 482 -10.96 -5.63 -12.58
CA TYR A 482 -10.41 -6.75 -13.34
C TYR A 482 -10.06 -7.89 -12.35
N PRO A 483 -10.58 -9.09 -12.53
CA PRO A 483 -10.37 -10.20 -11.60
C PRO A 483 -8.88 -10.59 -11.56
N HIS A 484 -8.45 -11.18 -10.46
CA HIS A 484 -7.10 -11.70 -10.37
C HIS A 484 -6.85 -12.78 -11.43
N THR A 485 -5.84 -12.54 -12.26
CA THR A 485 -5.46 -13.46 -13.33
C THR A 485 -4.71 -14.66 -12.76
N ARG A 486 -4.95 -15.83 -13.34
CA ARG A 486 -4.08 -16.99 -13.16
C ARG A 486 -2.80 -16.76 -13.94
N THR A 487 -1.66 -16.81 -13.25
CA THR A 487 -0.35 -16.61 -13.88
C THR A 487 0.48 -17.87 -13.73
N PHE A 488 1.15 -18.27 -14.80
CA PHE A 488 2.10 -19.38 -14.80
C PHE A 488 3.46 -18.85 -15.22
N MET A 489 4.47 -19.12 -14.42
CA MET A 489 5.85 -18.75 -14.70
C MET A 489 6.73 -19.98 -14.64
N VAL A 490 7.68 -20.08 -15.57
CA VAL A 490 8.78 -21.04 -15.53
C VAL A 490 10.08 -20.26 -15.57
N GLY A 491 11.03 -20.62 -14.72
CA GLY A 491 12.29 -19.92 -14.65
C GLY A 491 13.46 -20.81 -14.28
N VAL A 492 14.63 -20.26 -14.51
CA VAL A 492 15.91 -20.89 -14.23
C VAL A 492 16.74 -19.95 -13.35
N LYS A 493 17.26 -20.46 -12.26
CA LYS A 493 18.22 -19.76 -11.40
C LYS A 493 19.56 -20.49 -11.46
N ILE A 494 20.61 -19.77 -11.82
CA ILE A 494 21.97 -20.29 -11.91
C ILE A 494 22.82 -19.62 -10.84
N ASN A 495 23.46 -20.43 -9.99
CA ASN A 495 24.47 -19.97 -9.05
C ASN A 495 25.84 -20.38 -9.61
N PHE A 496 26.63 -19.38 -9.99
CA PHE A 496 28.00 -19.60 -10.45
C PHE A 496 28.94 -19.82 -9.24
N GLY A 497 29.80 -20.83 -9.31
CA GLY A 497 30.81 -21.09 -8.31
C GLY A 497 32.01 -20.16 -8.48
N GLY A 498 32.44 -19.50 -7.42
CA GLY A 498 33.70 -18.80 -7.35
C GLY A 498 34.64 -19.54 -6.38
N SER A 499 35.76 -20.05 -6.88
CA SER A 499 36.92 -20.58 -6.14
C SER A 499 36.71 -21.71 -5.11
N LYS A 500 37.48 -22.74 -5.23
CA LYS A 500 37.59 -23.89 -4.32
C LYS A 500 37.73 -23.46 -2.86
N SER A 501 36.65 -23.34 -2.14
CA SER A 501 36.70 -23.39 -0.69
C SER A 501 36.86 -24.86 -0.29
N LYS A 502 37.96 -25.19 0.37
CA LYS A 502 38.22 -26.51 0.96
C LYS A 502 36.97 -26.95 1.73
N LYS A 503 36.57 -28.23 1.55
CA LYS A 503 35.54 -28.92 2.32
C LYS A 503 35.68 -28.61 3.81
N ALA A 504 35.00 -27.63 4.31
CA ALA A 504 34.60 -27.56 5.70
C ALA A 504 33.34 -28.42 5.82
N ALA A 505 33.39 -29.43 6.69
CA ALA A 505 32.26 -30.28 6.99
C ALA A 505 31.05 -29.38 7.30
N ALA A 506 29.98 -29.56 6.54
CA ALA A 506 28.77 -28.77 6.69
C ALA A 506 28.09 -29.11 8.02
N THR A 507 28.49 -28.38 9.05
CA THR A 507 27.64 -28.18 10.20
C THR A 507 26.68 -27.04 9.81
N THR A 508 25.51 -27.40 9.36
CA THR A 508 24.46 -26.45 9.05
C THR A 508 24.05 -25.75 10.35
N LYS A 509 24.70 -24.65 10.67
CA LYS A 509 24.13 -23.70 11.63
C LYS A 509 22.93 -23.05 10.94
N TYR A 510 21.75 -23.36 11.42
CA TYR A 510 20.54 -22.62 11.03
C TYR A 510 20.70 -21.18 11.50
N VAL A 511 20.83 -20.28 10.54
CA VAL A 511 20.64 -18.85 10.78
C VAL A 511 19.13 -18.65 10.84
N ASP A 512 18.64 -18.16 11.96
CA ASP A 512 17.26 -17.72 12.13
C ASP A 512 16.92 -16.78 10.98
N ARG A 513 16.02 -17.22 10.09
CA ARG A 513 15.43 -16.33 9.10
C ARG A 513 14.37 -15.52 9.83
N GLU A 514 14.66 -14.26 10.03
CA GLU A 514 13.64 -13.26 10.33
C GLU A 514 12.54 -13.34 9.26
N VAL A 515 11.33 -13.46 9.75
CA VAL A 515 10.10 -13.31 8.95
C VAL A 515 10.15 -11.95 8.27
N ILE A 516 9.97 -11.93 6.96
CA ILE A 516 9.90 -10.70 6.17
C ILE A 516 8.73 -9.87 6.71
N LYS A 517 9.04 -8.97 7.61
CA LYS A 517 8.25 -7.79 7.90
C LYS A 517 8.88 -6.65 7.14
N GLU A 518 8.08 -6.03 6.29
CA GLU A 518 8.21 -4.71 5.70
C GLU A 518 9.62 -4.27 5.24
N VAL A 519 9.67 -3.68 4.06
CA VAL A 519 10.82 -3.09 3.37
C VAL A 519 11.84 -2.53 4.37
N PRO A 520 13.08 -3.03 4.42
CA PRO A 520 14.06 -2.53 5.37
C PRO A 520 14.56 -1.16 4.92
N VAL A 521 14.29 -0.17 5.73
CA VAL A 521 15.16 0.99 5.86
C VAL A 521 16.51 0.45 6.33
N VAL A 522 17.56 0.68 5.55
CA VAL A 522 18.94 0.30 5.83
C VAL A 522 19.30 0.72 7.25
N LYS A 523 19.49 -0.25 8.16
CA LYS A 523 20.10 -0.04 9.47
C LYS A 523 21.55 -0.50 9.43
N GLU A 524 22.46 0.45 9.60
CA GLU A 524 23.82 0.16 10.02
C GLU A 524 23.80 -0.52 11.40
N VAL A 525 24.32 -1.73 11.46
CA VAL A 525 24.59 -2.41 12.73
C VAL A 525 26.09 -2.29 13.01
N VAL A 526 26.47 -1.39 13.87
CA VAL A 526 27.80 -1.35 14.46
C VAL A 526 27.84 -2.39 15.58
N LYS A 527 28.56 -3.51 15.37
CA LYS A 527 28.99 -4.41 16.45
C LYS A 527 30.35 -3.96 16.95
N GLU A 528 30.41 -3.45 18.18
CA GLU A 528 31.67 -3.31 18.88
C GLU A 528 32.15 -4.65 19.43
N VAL A 529 33.31 -5.07 18.99
CA VAL A 529 34.11 -6.18 19.58
C VAL A 529 35.33 -5.53 20.20
N PRO A 530 35.66 -5.79 21.47
CA PRO A 530 36.84 -5.22 22.09
C PRO A 530 38.12 -5.82 21.55
N GLY A 531 38.97 -4.98 20.96
CA GLY A 531 40.38 -5.22 20.75
C GLY A 531 40.77 -5.96 19.47
N LYS A 532 40.61 -5.29 18.32
CA LYS A 532 41.50 -5.35 17.16
C LYS A 532 41.12 -4.25 16.18
N ASP A 533 42.08 -3.73 15.45
CA ASP A 533 42.05 -2.57 14.59
C ASP A 533 40.75 -2.38 13.80
N LYS A 534 40.27 -1.15 13.77
CA LYS A 534 39.04 -0.71 13.04
C LYS A 534 39.16 -1.07 11.54
N GLU A 535 38.52 -2.13 11.10
CA GLU A 535 38.15 -2.26 9.69
C GLU A 535 37.06 -1.26 9.37
N VAL A 536 37.43 -0.21 8.67
CA VAL A 536 36.48 0.71 8.04
C VAL A 536 35.78 -0.05 6.91
N LEU A 537 34.49 -0.27 6.99
CA LEU A 537 33.69 -0.78 5.87
C LEU A 537 33.78 0.23 4.73
N VAL A 538 34.63 -0.05 3.76
CA VAL A 538 34.81 0.76 2.57
C VAL A 538 33.63 0.50 1.64
N GLN A 539 32.93 1.57 1.26
CA GLN A 539 31.94 1.50 0.19
C GLN A 539 32.65 1.00 -1.08
N ASN A 540 32.22 -0.14 -1.62
CA ASN A 540 32.90 -0.78 -2.73
C ASN A 540 32.67 -0.11 -4.11
N THR A 541 31.73 0.83 -4.20
CA THR A 541 31.36 1.48 -5.48
C THR A 541 31.06 2.96 -5.25
N TYR A 542 31.69 3.81 -6.08
CA TYR A 542 31.55 5.26 -6.07
C TYR A 542 31.13 5.74 -7.46
N ILE A 543 30.24 6.72 -7.54
CA ILE A 543 29.71 7.22 -8.81
C ILE A 543 30.00 8.72 -8.91
N VAL A 544 30.69 9.13 -9.98
CA VAL A 544 30.92 10.53 -10.30
C VAL A 544 30.18 10.95 -11.57
N THR A 545 29.78 12.21 -11.64
CA THR A 545 29.00 12.79 -12.73
C THR A 545 29.79 13.86 -13.47
N PHE A 546 29.38 14.13 -14.72
CA PHE A 546 30.02 15.10 -15.62
C PHE A 546 28.97 16.04 -16.24
N PRO A 547 29.35 17.31 -16.51
CA PRO A 547 28.52 18.21 -17.32
C PRO A 547 28.35 17.69 -18.76
N VAL A 548 27.42 18.30 -19.49
CA VAL A 548 27.22 18.01 -20.93
C VAL A 548 28.51 18.35 -21.72
N ASN A 549 28.93 17.42 -22.56
CA ASN A 549 30.14 17.57 -23.41
C ASN A 549 31.41 17.93 -22.64
N SER A 550 31.55 17.49 -21.40
CA SER A 550 32.71 17.74 -20.54
C SER A 550 33.22 16.45 -19.90
N SER A 551 34.52 16.39 -19.65
CA SER A 551 35.22 15.40 -18.84
C SER A 551 35.59 15.92 -17.44
N GLU A 552 35.17 17.12 -17.06
CA GLU A 552 35.36 17.70 -15.74
C GLU A 552 34.43 17.00 -14.72
N ILE A 553 34.97 16.57 -13.58
CA ILE A 553 34.22 15.85 -12.56
C ILE A 553 33.38 16.83 -11.74
N SER A 554 32.03 16.70 -11.76
CA SER A 554 31.13 17.62 -11.05
C SER A 554 31.10 17.40 -9.53
N ASN A 555 31.30 16.18 -9.05
CA ASN A 555 31.14 15.79 -7.65
C ASN A 555 32.37 15.02 -7.12
N VAL A 556 33.52 15.61 -7.28
CA VAL A 556 34.84 15.01 -6.92
C VAL A 556 34.91 14.54 -5.44
N ASN A 557 34.13 15.14 -4.55
CA ASN A 557 34.06 14.77 -3.13
C ASN A 557 33.56 13.35 -2.88
N GLU A 558 32.82 12.76 -3.82
CA GLU A 558 32.37 11.36 -3.74
C GLU A 558 33.54 10.38 -3.72
N LEU A 559 34.68 10.74 -4.32
CA LEU A 559 35.88 9.91 -4.36
C LEU A 559 36.76 10.05 -3.08
N ALA A 560 36.42 10.96 -2.18
CA ALA A 560 37.24 11.24 -0.99
C ALA A 560 37.28 10.05 0.02
N GLY A 561 36.27 9.16 -0.04
CA GLY A 561 36.19 7.97 0.82
C GLY A 561 37.07 6.79 0.39
N ILE A 562 37.76 6.87 -0.76
CA ILE A 562 38.61 5.78 -1.27
C ILE A 562 39.98 5.82 -0.57
N PRO A 563 40.41 4.74 0.12
CA PRO A 563 41.66 4.72 0.85
C PRO A 563 42.89 4.80 -0.08
N LYS A 564 43.95 5.47 0.38
CA LYS A 564 45.26 5.42 -0.31
C LYS A 564 45.75 3.98 -0.42
N GLY A 565 46.28 3.62 -1.59
CA GLY A 565 46.77 2.27 -1.88
C GLY A 565 45.67 1.26 -2.27
N ALA A 566 44.40 1.65 -2.23
CA ALA A 566 43.29 0.81 -2.71
C ALA A 566 43.42 0.52 -4.21
N ASN A 567 43.11 -0.70 -4.61
CA ASN A 567 43.03 -1.09 -6.02
C ASN A 567 41.63 -0.79 -6.55
N VAL A 568 41.52 -0.04 -7.65
CA VAL A 568 40.23 0.35 -8.21
C VAL A 568 40.12 0.11 -9.71
N GLU A 569 38.91 -0.14 -10.16
CA GLU A 569 38.52 -0.18 -11.56
C GLU A 569 37.62 1.03 -11.88
N VAL A 570 37.87 1.72 -12.98
CA VAL A 570 37.10 2.89 -13.45
C VAL A 570 36.37 2.54 -14.74
N VAL A 571 35.04 2.68 -14.75
CA VAL A 571 34.20 2.48 -15.95
C VAL A 571 33.40 3.74 -16.21
N ALA A 572 33.62 4.40 -17.35
CA ALA A 572 32.94 5.66 -17.68
C ALA A 572 32.01 5.54 -18.91
N TYR A 573 30.97 6.36 -18.89
CA TYR A 573 29.90 6.39 -19.89
C TYR A 573 29.68 7.82 -20.43
N ALA A 574 29.22 7.91 -21.67
CA ALA A 574 28.67 9.13 -22.26
C ALA A 574 27.13 9.00 -22.34
N SER A 575 26.42 10.13 -22.42
CA SER A 575 24.97 10.12 -22.71
C SER A 575 24.73 9.64 -24.14
N PRO A 576 23.57 9.03 -24.44
CA PRO A 576 23.26 8.47 -25.77
C PRO A 576 23.06 9.52 -26.86
N GLU A 577 23.05 10.81 -26.51
CA GLU A 577 22.93 11.93 -27.45
C GLU A 577 24.24 12.13 -28.22
N GLY A 578 24.18 12.14 -29.53
CA GLY A 578 25.33 12.42 -30.39
C GLY A 578 25.86 11.23 -31.18
N ASN A 579 27.01 11.43 -31.86
CA ASN A 579 27.67 10.42 -32.66
C ASN A 579 28.40 9.39 -31.82
N THR A 580 28.35 8.12 -32.20
CA THR A 580 28.96 6.98 -31.50
C THR A 580 30.46 7.18 -31.23
N ASP A 581 31.22 7.69 -32.22
CA ASP A 581 32.66 7.91 -32.09
C ASP A 581 32.98 9.04 -31.11
N ALA A 582 32.18 10.13 -31.15
CA ALA A 582 32.30 11.23 -30.19
C ALA A 582 31.97 10.77 -28.75
N ASN A 583 30.96 9.94 -28.58
CA ASN A 583 30.58 9.37 -27.27
C ASN A 583 31.66 8.40 -26.76
N GLN A 584 32.26 7.59 -27.62
CA GLN A 584 33.36 6.72 -27.24
C GLN A 584 34.58 7.55 -26.78
N LYS A 585 34.94 8.60 -27.51
CA LYS A 585 36.03 9.51 -27.16
C LYS A 585 35.76 10.22 -25.83
N LEU A 586 34.56 10.77 -25.66
CA LEU A 586 34.19 11.49 -24.43
C LEU A 586 34.15 10.57 -23.20
N SER A 587 33.69 9.32 -23.37
CA SER A 587 33.73 8.34 -22.26
C SER A 587 35.17 7.96 -21.88
N GLN A 588 36.10 7.92 -22.86
CA GLN A 588 37.52 7.69 -22.59
C GLN A 588 38.13 8.88 -21.81
N GLU A 589 37.89 10.11 -22.26
CA GLU A 589 38.37 11.33 -21.58
C GLU A 589 37.86 11.43 -20.14
N ARG A 590 36.60 11.00 -19.86
CA ARG A 590 36.02 10.92 -18.52
C ARG A 590 36.69 9.85 -17.65
N ALA A 591 36.92 8.66 -18.20
CA ALA A 591 37.62 7.60 -17.50
C ALA A 591 39.04 8.00 -17.13
N ASP A 592 39.74 8.64 -18.03
CA ASP A 592 41.11 9.12 -17.83
C ASP A 592 41.17 10.26 -16.78
N ALA A 593 40.22 11.19 -16.79
CA ALA A 593 40.12 12.24 -15.78
C ALA A 593 39.94 11.70 -14.38
N VAL A 594 39.04 10.70 -14.19
CA VAL A 594 38.83 10.04 -12.90
C VAL A 594 40.06 9.24 -12.48
N ALA A 595 40.66 8.49 -13.39
CA ALA A 595 41.86 7.71 -13.12
C ALA A 595 43.04 8.60 -12.68
N LYS A 596 43.26 9.73 -13.38
CA LYS A 596 44.26 10.71 -13.01
C LYS A 596 44.04 11.29 -11.62
N TYR A 597 42.80 11.71 -11.33
CA TYR A 597 42.46 12.23 -9.99
C TYR A 597 42.75 11.22 -8.88
N LEU A 598 42.40 9.95 -9.08
CA LEU A 598 42.62 8.87 -8.10
C LEU A 598 44.10 8.56 -7.94
N GLN A 599 44.86 8.53 -9.03
CA GLN A 599 46.32 8.33 -8.98
C GLN A 599 47.03 9.46 -8.25
N ASP A 600 46.63 10.72 -8.47
CA ASP A 600 47.14 11.90 -7.75
C ASP A 600 46.88 11.83 -6.24
N LYS A 601 45.83 11.08 -5.81
CA LYS A 601 45.49 10.81 -4.42
C LYS A 601 46.15 9.55 -3.86
N GLY A 602 46.99 8.85 -4.65
CA GLY A 602 47.70 7.66 -4.25
C GLY A 602 46.85 6.38 -4.26
N VAL A 603 45.84 6.30 -5.10
CA VAL A 603 45.00 5.12 -5.32
C VAL A 603 45.49 4.38 -6.56
N ASN A 604 45.55 3.07 -6.51
CA ASN A 604 46.04 2.20 -7.60
C ASN A 604 44.88 1.93 -8.59
N VAL A 605 44.88 2.57 -9.77
CA VAL A 605 43.91 2.28 -10.82
C VAL A 605 44.38 1.08 -11.62
N THR A 606 43.71 -0.06 -11.44
CA THR A 606 44.10 -1.36 -12.04
C THR A 606 43.45 -1.58 -13.41
N ARG A 607 42.35 -0.91 -13.70
CA ARG A 607 41.64 -1.02 -14.98
C ARG A 607 40.86 0.24 -15.30
N ILE A 608 40.92 0.65 -16.57
CA ILE A 608 40.15 1.79 -17.11
C ILE A 608 39.34 1.26 -18.29
N VAL A 609 38.02 1.57 -18.31
CA VAL A 609 37.09 1.12 -19.36
C VAL A 609 36.23 2.28 -19.80
N ALA A 610 36.23 2.59 -21.09
CA ALA A 610 35.32 3.53 -21.73
C ALA A 610 34.23 2.76 -22.49
N LYS A 611 32.97 2.99 -22.15
CA LYS A 611 31.82 2.26 -22.69
C LYS A 611 31.04 3.02 -23.77
N GLY A 612 31.43 4.24 -24.09
CA GLY A 612 30.65 5.08 -25.00
C GLY A 612 29.27 5.40 -24.45
N ALA A 613 28.27 5.42 -25.32
CA ALA A 613 26.86 5.56 -24.92
C ALA A 613 26.28 4.18 -24.57
N ASP A 614 25.62 4.08 -23.42
CA ASP A 614 24.89 2.89 -22.98
C ASP A 614 23.44 3.27 -22.66
N THR A 615 22.48 2.59 -23.29
CA THR A 615 21.04 2.82 -23.08
C THR A 615 20.55 2.46 -21.67
N ASN A 616 21.30 1.59 -20.96
CA ASN A 616 21.02 1.21 -19.58
C ASN A 616 21.57 2.23 -18.56
N HIS A 617 22.50 3.10 -18.99
CA HIS A 617 23.14 4.12 -18.18
C HIS A 617 23.02 5.47 -18.90
N ALA A 618 21.79 5.99 -18.97
CA ALA A 618 21.47 7.26 -19.68
C ALA A 618 22.20 8.51 -19.11
N ASN A 619 23.07 8.34 -18.12
CA ASN A 619 23.70 9.43 -17.39
C ASN A 619 25.19 9.54 -17.73
N ARG A 620 25.68 10.76 -17.74
CA ARG A 620 27.09 11.16 -17.89
C ARG A 620 27.85 10.83 -16.60
N ILE A 621 28.24 9.57 -16.42
CA ILE A 621 28.81 9.07 -15.16
C ILE A 621 30.12 8.30 -15.38
N ALA A 622 30.92 8.22 -14.33
CA ALA A 622 31.91 7.15 -14.17
C ALA A 622 31.68 6.41 -12.85
N ILE A 623 31.83 5.10 -12.89
CA ILE A 623 31.69 4.18 -11.77
C ILE A 623 33.10 3.74 -11.38
N VAL A 624 33.47 3.97 -10.12
CA VAL A 624 34.72 3.53 -9.52
C VAL A 624 34.42 2.41 -8.56
N THR A 625 34.97 1.21 -8.80
CA THR A 625 34.79 0.04 -7.94
C THR A 625 36.09 -0.29 -7.24
N VAL A 626 36.09 -0.36 -5.91
CA VAL A 626 37.18 -0.80 -5.07
C VAL A 626 37.21 -2.33 -5.08
N LYS A 627 38.41 -2.92 -5.33
CA LYS A 627 38.63 -4.38 -5.44
C LYS A 627 39.22 -4.94 -4.18
#